data_a6a21baabbd7138dd7ed1e27f3440038
#
_entry.id   a6a21baabbd7138dd7ed1e27f3440038
#
_cell.length_a   1.000
_cell.length_b   1.000
_cell.length_c   1.000
_cell.angle_alpha   90.00
_cell.angle_beta   90.00
_cell.angle_gamma   90.00
#
_symmetry.space_group_name_H-M   'P 1'
#
loop_
_entity.id
_entity.type
_entity.pdbx_description
1 polymer ?
#
loop_
_entity_poly.entity_id
_entity_poly.type
_entity_poly.pdbx_seq_one_letter_code
_entity_poly.pdbx_strand_id
1 'polypeptide(L)'
;MKLRKLLKIFSSIIHSRELFPYARIIPSSFTREDGKMPLRYLLNYLIFRQGMSLSEDICRFYPDLNNINPPSKQAVLKRMSILNYDVWHKIQQMFLERIYLPMKKKTMKGYLLIAVDGTFATLPNHPVLGSIFGRKTHSNDPEKNGHSPPQAKVSIAYDVLNKVILDFQVVHQDISEIPLLFKHLEVLENVLKDYKVIILADRYYGSAELFKYCEMKGYKYIVRAKSNFFKKERAAVIPKCVDTVLHILIHKMWQKRIIRDHIRRYISIYPIMHVRLIKGHYEYDEEHITTSGNRKTIHHQLDAEYFSNLSSDEFDTEDIIHIYHTERWDIETNYGTMKTLLDIEQLNTANPISITNEIMAKIIFANIENLVRNTAEDKNCRPGEHLVNNKHVIELCRSSWFVRSFFSRRLSVEKLKELVVECARVRVMIREGRHYKRWDKFRNTVHQPHHRIDGRKNPPLKIIKTGFATSNH
;
A
#
# COMPACT_ATOMS: atom_id res chain seq x y z
N MET A 1 -22.66 7.70 1.17
CA MET A 1 -23.31 6.82 0.15
C MET A 1 -23.45 5.44 0.77
N LYS A 2 -24.58 4.70 0.54
CA LYS A 2 -24.75 3.37 1.17
C LYS A 2 -23.81 2.33 0.55
N LEU A 3 -23.24 1.43 1.34
CA LEU A 3 -22.29 0.37 0.92
C LEU A 3 -22.74 -0.36 -0.37
N ARG A 4 -24.02 -0.76 -0.43
CA ARG A 4 -24.58 -1.43 -1.61
C ARG A 4 -24.38 -0.63 -2.91
N LYS A 5 -24.57 0.70 -2.86
CA LYS A 5 -24.38 1.57 -4.03
C LYS A 5 -22.92 1.60 -4.44
N LEU A 6 -21.99 1.70 -3.47
CA LEU A 6 -20.55 1.69 -3.71
C LEU A 6 -20.10 0.39 -4.38
N LEU A 7 -20.48 -0.76 -3.82
CA LEU A 7 -20.13 -2.07 -4.37
C LEU A 7 -20.75 -2.32 -5.75
N LYS A 8 -21.99 -1.87 -6.00
CA LYS A 8 -22.61 -1.97 -7.33
C LYS A 8 -21.88 -1.13 -8.37
N ILE A 9 -21.47 0.10 -8.02
CA ILE A 9 -20.68 0.95 -8.90
C ILE A 9 -19.33 0.28 -9.18
N PHE A 10 -18.66 -0.24 -8.14
CA PHE A 10 -17.37 -0.91 -8.31
C PHE A 10 -17.50 -2.14 -9.22
N SER A 11 -18.48 -2.99 -8.97
CA SER A 11 -18.75 -4.13 -9.85
C SER A 11 -19.04 -3.68 -11.29
N SER A 12 -19.78 -2.57 -11.50
CA SER A 12 -20.03 -2.05 -12.84
C SER A 12 -18.77 -1.55 -13.54
N ILE A 13 -17.79 -1.01 -12.78
CA ILE A 13 -16.49 -0.62 -13.31
C ILE A 13 -15.77 -1.86 -13.88
N ILE A 14 -15.67 -2.94 -13.11
CA ILE A 14 -15.01 -4.18 -13.54
C ILE A 14 -15.66 -4.80 -14.80
N HIS A 15 -16.95 -4.53 -15.02
CA HIS A 15 -17.69 -5.01 -16.20
C HIS A 15 -17.75 -3.99 -17.34
N SER A 16 -17.10 -2.83 -17.20
CA SER A 16 -17.17 -1.77 -18.19
C SER A 16 -16.42 -2.12 -19.49
N ARG A 17 -17.05 -1.80 -20.63
CA ARG A 17 -16.39 -1.90 -21.94
C ARG A 17 -15.27 -0.87 -22.11
N GLU A 18 -15.26 0.19 -21.33
CA GLU A 18 -14.18 1.19 -21.30
C GLU A 18 -12.82 0.59 -20.92
N LEU A 19 -12.78 -0.61 -20.32
CA LEU A 19 -11.55 -1.29 -19.92
C LEU A 19 -10.84 -1.99 -21.08
N PHE A 20 -11.54 -2.31 -22.17
CA PHE A 20 -10.96 -3.11 -23.27
C PHE A 20 -9.71 -2.50 -23.91
N PRO A 21 -9.65 -1.19 -24.23
CA PRO A 21 -8.43 -0.59 -24.77
C PRO A 21 -7.22 -0.71 -23.85
N TYR A 22 -7.45 -0.64 -22.54
CA TYR A 22 -6.41 -0.71 -21.52
C TYR A 22 -6.01 -2.14 -21.14
N ALA A 23 -6.83 -3.13 -21.48
CA ALA A 23 -6.59 -4.54 -21.15
C ALA A 23 -5.80 -5.30 -22.20
N ARG A 24 -5.64 -4.75 -23.39
CA ARG A 24 -5.12 -5.46 -24.57
C ARG A 24 -3.66 -5.13 -24.82
N ILE A 25 -2.78 -6.14 -24.69
CA ILE A 25 -1.43 -6.09 -25.27
C ILE A 25 -1.52 -6.39 -26.78
N ILE A 26 -2.35 -7.39 -27.13
CA ILE A 26 -2.62 -7.77 -28.50
C ILE A 26 -4.02 -7.25 -28.86
N PRO A 27 -4.19 -6.45 -29.93
CA PRO A 27 -5.48 -5.85 -30.28
C PRO A 27 -6.65 -6.85 -30.42
N SER A 28 -6.38 -8.06 -30.91
CA SER A 28 -7.36 -9.13 -31.07
C SER A 28 -7.66 -9.91 -29.80
N SER A 29 -6.98 -9.61 -28.67
CA SER A 29 -7.24 -10.30 -27.40
C SER A 29 -8.53 -9.82 -26.75
N PHE A 30 -9.16 -10.68 -25.95
CA PHE A 30 -10.39 -10.38 -25.18
C PHE A 30 -11.60 -9.89 -26.01
N THR A 31 -11.66 -10.24 -27.30
CA THR A 31 -12.77 -9.83 -28.18
C THR A 31 -14.04 -10.67 -27.98
N ARG A 32 -13.89 -11.91 -27.54
CA ARG A 32 -15.03 -12.83 -27.30
C ARG A 32 -15.54 -12.70 -25.88
N GLU A 33 -16.83 -12.40 -25.73
CA GLU A 33 -17.50 -12.32 -24.43
C GLU A 33 -18.12 -13.68 -23.99
N ASP A 34 -18.34 -14.61 -24.92
CA ASP A 34 -18.90 -15.95 -24.74
C ASP A 34 -17.88 -17.03 -24.44
N GLY A 35 -16.58 -16.70 -24.45
CA GLY A 35 -15.51 -17.62 -24.12
C GLY A 35 -15.50 -18.03 -22.64
N LYS A 36 -14.78 -19.12 -22.31
CA LYS A 36 -14.62 -19.61 -20.94
C LYS A 36 -13.95 -18.59 -20.00
N MET A 37 -13.16 -17.65 -20.53
CA MET A 37 -12.44 -16.64 -19.74
C MET A 37 -12.48 -15.28 -20.46
N PRO A 38 -13.64 -14.62 -20.59
CA PRO A 38 -13.73 -13.26 -21.09
C PRO A 38 -13.07 -12.28 -20.09
N LEU A 39 -12.79 -11.05 -20.51
CA LEU A 39 -12.07 -10.07 -19.71
C LEU A 39 -12.66 -9.91 -18.30
N ARG A 40 -13.98 -9.75 -18.21
CA ARG A 40 -14.68 -9.56 -16.92
C ARG A 40 -14.48 -10.72 -15.94
N TYR A 41 -14.37 -11.97 -16.46
CA TYR A 41 -14.10 -13.15 -15.64
C TYR A 41 -12.65 -13.14 -15.13
N LEU A 42 -11.70 -12.83 -16.02
CA LEU A 42 -10.29 -12.75 -15.65
C LEU A 42 -10.04 -11.67 -14.60
N LEU A 43 -10.61 -10.48 -14.76
CA LEU A 43 -10.46 -9.38 -13.79
C LEU A 43 -11.04 -9.76 -12.43
N ASN A 44 -12.28 -10.27 -12.38
CA ASN A 44 -12.88 -10.75 -11.13
C ASN A 44 -12.09 -11.89 -10.50
N TYR A 45 -11.64 -12.87 -11.32
CA TYR A 45 -10.80 -13.95 -10.85
C TYR A 45 -9.53 -13.44 -10.15
N LEU A 46 -8.80 -12.52 -10.78
CA LEU A 46 -7.57 -11.94 -10.20
C LEU A 46 -7.83 -11.14 -8.94
N ILE A 47 -8.93 -10.40 -8.87
CA ILE A 47 -9.33 -9.61 -7.70
C ILE A 47 -9.64 -10.53 -6.51
N PHE A 48 -10.43 -11.59 -6.71
CA PHE A 48 -10.96 -12.41 -5.61
C PHE A 48 -10.18 -13.69 -5.32
N ARG A 49 -9.14 -14.00 -6.11
CA ARG A 49 -8.33 -15.20 -5.84
C ARG A 49 -7.64 -15.13 -4.48
N GLN A 50 -7.51 -16.31 -3.85
CA GLN A 50 -7.01 -16.40 -2.47
C GLN A 50 -5.50 -16.67 -2.36
N GLY A 51 -4.79 -16.81 -3.50
CA GLY A 51 -3.36 -17.13 -3.50
C GLY A 51 -3.04 -18.60 -3.26
N MET A 52 -4.05 -19.48 -3.36
CA MET A 52 -3.88 -20.93 -3.35
C MET A 52 -3.22 -21.42 -4.65
N SER A 53 -3.11 -22.73 -4.84
CA SER A 53 -2.70 -23.25 -6.14
C SER A 53 -3.67 -22.73 -7.23
N LEU A 54 -3.14 -22.46 -8.42
CA LEU A 54 -3.95 -21.90 -9.50
C LEU A 54 -5.17 -22.79 -9.83
N SER A 55 -5.00 -24.11 -9.78
CA SER A 55 -6.08 -25.07 -10.01
C SER A 55 -7.17 -24.97 -8.96
N GLU A 56 -6.79 -24.86 -7.69
CA GLU A 56 -7.72 -24.72 -6.57
C GLU A 56 -8.50 -23.40 -6.64
N ASP A 57 -7.79 -22.29 -6.91
CA ASP A 57 -8.43 -20.97 -7.08
C ASP A 57 -9.44 -20.99 -8.25
N ILE A 58 -9.13 -21.69 -9.37
CA ILE A 58 -10.05 -21.84 -10.50
C ILE A 58 -11.27 -22.67 -10.10
N CYS A 59 -11.06 -23.80 -9.42
CA CYS A 59 -12.14 -24.68 -8.95
C CYS A 59 -13.09 -23.99 -7.98
N ARG A 60 -12.59 -23.06 -7.17
CA ARG A 60 -13.43 -22.26 -6.26
C ARG A 60 -14.19 -21.15 -6.97
N PHE A 61 -13.52 -20.41 -7.85
CA PHE A 61 -14.08 -19.25 -8.51
C PHE A 61 -15.21 -19.58 -9.48
N TYR A 62 -15.07 -20.63 -10.30
CA TYR A 62 -16.03 -20.94 -11.36
C TYR A 62 -17.39 -21.46 -10.87
N PRO A 63 -17.51 -22.30 -9.85
CA PRO A 63 -18.79 -22.63 -9.24
C PRO A 63 -19.55 -21.40 -8.73
N ASP A 64 -18.82 -20.41 -8.21
CA ASP A 64 -19.41 -19.15 -7.75
C ASP A 64 -20.06 -18.36 -8.89
N LEU A 65 -19.64 -18.57 -10.13
CA LEU A 65 -20.19 -17.95 -11.32
C LEU A 65 -21.23 -18.82 -12.05
N ASN A 66 -21.64 -19.93 -11.47
CA ASN A 66 -22.50 -20.94 -12.10
C ASN A 66 -21.94 -21.48 -13.43
N ASN A 67 -20.63 -21.51 -13.57
CA ASN A 67 -19.95 -22.05 -14.76
C ASN A 67 -19.40 -23.44 -14.47
N ILE A 68 -20.03 -24.44 -15.07
CA ILE A 68 -19.74 -25.85 -14.84
C ILE A 68 -18.42 -26.30 -15.51
N ASN A 69 -17.97 -25.59 -16.56
CA ASN A 69 -16.77 -25.92 -17.33
C ASN A 69 -15.64 -24.88 -17.11
N PRO A 70 -14.87 -24.97 -16.03
CA PRO A 70 -13.76 -24.06 -15.80
C PRO A 70 -12.69 -24.19 -16.90
N PRO A 71 -11.94 -23.11 -17.20
CA PRO A 71 -10.80 -23.19 -18.09
C PRO A 71 -9.67 -24.00 -17.45
N SER A 72 -8.79 -24.56 -18.30
CA SER A 72 -7.57 -25.20 -17.79
C SER A 72 -6.61 -24.17 -17.18
N LYS A 73 -5.75 -24.61 -16.28
CA LYS A 73 -4.67 -23.82 -15.71
C LYS A 73 -3.84 -23.10 -16.77
N GLN A 74 -3.49 -23.81 -17.85
CA GLN A 74 -2.71 -23.25 -18.96
C GLN A 74 -3.47 -22.15 -19.71
N ALA A 75 -4.78 -22.31 -19.89
CA ALA A 75 -5.62 -21.29 -20.53
C ALA A 75 -5.67 -20.00 -19.66
N VAL A 76 -5.77 -20.14 -18.35
CA VAL A 76 -5.74 -18.98 -17.42
C VAL A 76 -4.38 -18.29 -17.46
N LEU A 77 -3.28 -19.04 -17.36
CA LEU A 77 -1.91 -18.47 -17.43
C LEU A 77 -1.68 -17.73 -18.75
N LYS A 78 -2.11 -18.30 -19.88
CA LYS A 78 -2.02 -17.65 -21.19
C LYS A 78 -2.84 -16.35 -21.23
N ARG A 79 -4.03 -16.32 -20.62
CA ARG A 79 -4.84 -15.10 -20.55
C ARG A 79 -4.21 -14.04 -19.67
N MET A 80 -3.62 -14.43 -18.54
CA MET A 80 -2.91 -13.52 -17.63
C MET A 80 -1.68 -12.89 -18.30
N SER A 81 -0.92 -13.65 -19.10
CA SER A 81 0.30 -13.17 -19.75
C SER A 81 0.06 -12.19 -20.90
N ILE A 82 -1.17 -12.06 -21.40
CA ILE A 82 -1.56 -11.11 -22.46
C ILE A 82 -2.47 -10.00 -21.95
N LEU A 83 -2.73 -9.93 -20.64
CA LEU A 83 -3.48 -8.86 -20.01
C LEU A 83 -2.55 -7.67 -19.76
N ASN A 84 -2.82 -6.54 -20.40
CA ASN A 84 -2.08 -5.31 -20.10
C ASN A 84 -2.45 -4.80 -18.71
N TYR A 85 -1.46 -4.59 -17.86
CA TYR A 85 -1.66 -4.14 -16.49
C TYR A 85 -2.18 -2.70 -16.38
N ASP A 86 -2.16 -1.89 -17.45
CA ASP A 86 -2.77 -0.56 -17.48
C ASP A 86 -4.27 -0.59 -17.19
N VAL A 87 -4.92 -1.74 -17.39
CA VAL A 87 -6.33 -1.93 -17.01
C VAL A 87 -6.58 -1.64 -15.54
N TRP A 88 -5.63 -1.95 -14.65
CA TRP A 88 -5.78 -1.71 -13.21
C TRP A 88 -5.71 -0.23 -12.85
N HIS A 89 -4.85 0.53 -13.53
CA HIS A 89 -4.81 1.98 -13.41
C HIS A 89 -6.10 2.62 -13.90
N LYS A 90 -6.66 2.10 -15.01
CA LYS A 90 -7.97 2.57 -15.50
C LYS A 90 -9.11 2.24 -14.55
N ILE A 91 -9.11 1.04 -13.96
CA ILE A 91 -10.08 0.66 -12.91
C ILE A 91 -9.95 1.62 -11.72
N GLN A 92 -8.72 1.91 -11.28
CA GLN A 92 -8.46 2.82 -10.18
C GLN A 92 -8.92 4.24 -10.49
N GLN A 93 -8.65 4.75 -11.69
CA GLN A 93 -9.16 6.05 -12.13
C GLN A 93 -10.69 6.11 -12.05
N MET A 94 -11.38 5.12 -12.63
CA MET A 94 -12.84 5.06 -12.59
C MET A 94 -13.38 4.92 -11.16
N PHE A 95 -12.67 4.20 -10.28
CA PHE A 95 -13.00 4.11 -8.87
C PHE A 95 -12.91 5.49 -8.19
N LEU A 96 -11.85 6.25 -8.44
CA LEU A 96 -11.69 7.59 -7.90
C LEU A 96 -12.82 8.51 -8.38
N GLU A 97 -13.12 8.53 -9.66
CA GLU A 97 -14.14 9.39 -10.25
C GLU A 97 -15.56 9.03 -9.77
N ARG A 98 -15.92 7.74 -9.75
CA ARG A 98 -17.30 7.29 -9.54
C ARG A 98 -17.63 6.93 -8.08
N ILE A 99 -16.63 6.65 -7.26
CA ILE A 99 -16.80 6.23 -5.86
C ILE A 99 -16.14 7.22 -4.91
N TYR A 100 -14.82 7.43 -5.04
CA TYR A 100 -14.08 8.24 -4.08
C TYR A 100 -14.54 9.69 -4.10
N LEU A 101 -14.55 10.39 -5.24
CA LEU A 101 -14.93 11.80 -5.31
C LEU A 101 -16.33 12.06 -4.74
N PRO A 102 -17.40 11.29 -5.08
CA PRO A 102 -18.73 11.49 -4.51
C PRO A 102 -18.90 11.05 -3.05
N MET A 103 -17.93 10.34 -2.47
CA MET A 103 -18.01 9.86 -1.10
C MET A 103 -17.76 11.02 -0.11
N LYS A 104 -18.52 11.05 1.01
CA LYS A 104 -18.22 11.97 2.11
C LYS A 104 -16.87 11.59 2.71
N LYS A 105 -15.96 12.55 2.83
CA LYS A 105 -14.62 12.36 3.38
C LYS A 105 -14.58 12.59 4.87
N LYS A 106 -13.81 11.76 5.57
CA LYS A 106 -13.29 12.08 6.90
C LYS A 106 -12.09 13.00 6.70
N THR A 107 -12.01 14.05 7.46
CA THR A 107 -10.92 15.05 7.40
C THR A 107 -10.44 15.38 8.81
N MET A 108 -9.19 15.80 8.93
CA MET A 108 -8.64 16.34 10.16
C MET A 108 -8.51 17.86 10.01
N LYS A 109 -9.26 18.62 10.82
CA LYS A 109 -9.33 20.08 10.71
C LYS A 109 -9.59 20.57 9.26
N GLY A 110 -10.38 19.81 8.50
CA GLY A 110 -10.71 20.11 7.11
C GLY A 110 -9.72 19.60 6.06
N TYR A 111 -8.62 18.97 6.45
CA TYR A 111 -7.61 18.43 5.56
C TYR A 111 -7.78 16.92 5.31
N LEU A 112 -7.54 16.48 4.08
CA LEU A 112 -7.25 15.09 3.76
C LEU A 112 -5.80 14.77 4.14
N LEU A 113 -5.57 13.61 4.73
CA LEU A 113 -4.24 13.13 5.06
C LEU A 113 -3.82 12.08 4.03
N ILE A 114 -2.87 12.43 3.17
CA ILE A 114 -2.39 11.57 2.10
C ILE A 114 -0.99 11.08 2.44
N ALA A 115 -0.87 9.81 2.82
CA ALA A 115 0.42 9.19 3.04
C ALA A 115 0.94 8.57 1.73
N VAL A 116 2.24 8.73 1.48
CA VAL A 116 2.94 8.05 0.37
C VAL A 116 4.10 7.27 0.96
N ASP A 117 4.17 6.01 0.57
CA ASP A 117 5.24 5.12 1.01
C ASP A 117 5.48 4.00 -0.01
N GLY A 118 6.60 3.29 0.13
CA GLY A 118 6.98 2.16 -0.69
C GLY A 118 7.27 0.91 0.14
N THR A 119 6.98 -0.24 -0.44
CA THR A 119 7.36 -1.53 0.14
C THR A 119 7.90 -2.46 -0.94
N PHE A 120 8.63 -3.51 -0.53
CA PHE A 120 9.10 -4.54 -1.45
C PHE A 120 8.18 -5.76 -1.36
N ALA A 121 7.74 -6.26 -2.51
CA ALA A 121 7.08 -7.55 -2.64
C ALA A 121 8.11 -8.58 -3.14
N THR A 122 8.30 -9.65 -2.38
CA THR A 122 9.18 -10.76 -2.75
C THR A 122 8.52 -11.58 -3.85
N LEU A 123 9.27 -11.85 -4.91
CA LEU A 123 8.81 -12.58 -6.08
C LEU A 123 9.38 -13.99 -6.12
N PRO A 124 8.78 -14.92 -6.90
CA PRO A 124 9.34 -16.24 -7.14
C PRO A 124 10.79 -16.14 -7.64
N ASN A 125 11.67 -17.03 -7.17
CA ASN A 125 13.09 -16.99 -7.53
C ASN A 125 13.29 -17.51 -8.96
N HIS A 126 13.15 -16.62 -9.94
CA HIS A 126 13.30 -16.90 -11.36
C HIS A 126 14.21 -15.85 -12.04
N PRO A 127 15.15 -16.24 -12.94
CA PRO A 127 16.08 -15.30 -13.57
C PRO A 127 15.41 -14.14 -14.29
N VAL A 128 14.34 -14.40 -15.05
CA VAL A 128 13.58 -13.36 -15.77
C VAL A 128 13.01 -12.31 -14.82
N LEU A 129 12.53 -12.71 -13.64
CA LEU A 129 12.01 -11.77 -12.66
C LEU A 129 13.14 -10.94 -12.04
N GLY A 130 14.32 -11.56 -11.84
CA GLY A 130 15.49 -10.85 -11.37
C GLY A 130 15.99 -9.78 -12.34
N SER A 131 15.91 -10.05 -13.66
CA SER A 131 16.30 -9.06 -14.68
C SER A 131 15.32 -7.90 -14.83
N ILE A 132 14.02 -8.13 -14.56
CA ILE A 132 12.96 -7.13 -14.76
C ILE A 132 12.69 -6.31 -13.50
N PHE A 133 12.68 -6.95 -12.33
CA PHE A 133 12.34 -6.29 -11.07
C PHE A 133 13.53 -6.01 -10.16
N GLY A 134 14.69 -6.64 -10.45
CA GLY A 134 15.87 -6.56 -9.63
C GLY A 134 15.89 -7.60 -8.51
N ARG A 135 17.04 -7.70 -7.82
CA ARG A 135 17.25 -8.60 -6.67
C ARG A 135 17.80 -7.79 -5.50
N LYS A 136 17.43 -8.16 -4.29
CA LYS A 136 17.97 -7.52 -3.08
C LYS A 136 19.50 -7.61 -3.11
N THR A 137 20.16 -6.47 -2.98
CA THR A 137 21.61 -6.38 -2.84
C THR A 137 21.99 -6.39 -1.37
N HIS A 138 23.02 -7.14 -1.03
CA HIS A 138 23.58 -7.20 0.32
C HIS A 138 24.91 -6.45 0.31
N SER A 139 24.92 -5.21 0.78
CA SER A 139 26.14 -4.37 0.84
C SER A 139 27.22 -4.97 1.74
N ASN A 140 26.80 -5.70 2.79
CA ASN A 140 27.71 -6.29 3.79
C ASN A 140 28.10 -7.72 3.44
N ASP A 141 27.58 -8.33 2.39
CA ASP A 141 27.87 -9.69 1.98
C ASP A 141 27.61 -9.83 0.45
N PRO A 142 28.58 -9.38 -0.36
CA PRO A 142 28.45 -9.43 -1.83
C PRO A 142 28.25 -10.84 -2.40
N GLU A 143 28.70 -11.89 -1.72
CA GLU A 143 28.54 -13.28 -2.16
C GLU A 143 27.06 -13.72 -2.14
N LYS A 144 26.24 -13.06 -1.31
CA LYS A 144 24.79 -13.28 -1.30
C LYS A 144 24.05 -12.58 -2.44
N ASN A 145 24.72 -11.67 -3.14
CA ASN A 145 24.14 -11.01 -4.30
C ASN A 145 23.91 -12.04 -5.42
N GLY A 146 22.75 -12.02 -6.03
CA GLY A 146 22.35 -13.01 -7.03
C GLY A 146 21.63 -14.26 -6.48
N HIS A 147 21.80 -14.60 -5.21
CA HIS A 147 21.06 -15.69 -4.55
C HIS A 147 19.77 -15.21 -3.87
N SER A 148 19.63 -13.92 -3.64
CA SER A 148 18.42 -13.32 -3.08
C SER A 148 17.25 -13.41 -4.06
N PRO A 149 16.02 -13.64 -3.57
CA PRO A 149 14.85 -13.63 -4.43
C PRO A 149 14.66 -12.26 -5.09
N PRO A 150 14.11 -12.21 -6.31
CA PRO A 150 13.69 -10.97 -6.94
C PRO A 150 12.68 -10.22 -6.09
N GLN A 151 12.66 -8.90 -6.19
CA GLN A 151 11.72 -8.05 -5.48
C GLN A 151 11.18 -6.97 -6.41
N ALA A 152 9.86 -6.77 -6.38
CA ALA A 152 9.23 -5.60 -6.98
C ALA A 152 9.01 -4.54 -5.91
N LYS A 153 9.25 -3.27 -6.25
CA LYS A 153 8.82 -2.16 -5.40
C LYS A 153 7.36 -1.86 -5.67
N VAL A 154 6.56 -1.84 -4.61
CA VAL A 154 5.16 -1.43 -4.62
C VAL A 154 5.06 -0.11 -3.86
N SER A 155 4.69 0.96 -4.56
CA SER A 155 4.47 2.28 -3.98
C SER A 155 2.99 2.62 -4.04
N ILE A 156 2.43 3.18 -2.97
CA ILE A 156 1.04 3.62 -2.93
C ILE A 156 0.91 5.05 -2.41
N ALA A 157 -0.12 5.75 -2.89
CA ALA A 157 -0.68 6.94 -2.26
C ALA A 157 -1.99 6.56 -1.56
N TYR A 158 -2.12 6.89 -0.29
CA TYR A 158 -3.16 6.38 0.59
C TYR A 158 -3.82 7.49 1.39
N ASP A 159 -5.14 7.61 1.28
CA ASP A 159 -5.93 8.46 2.16
C ASP A 159 -6.15 7.75 3.49
N VAL A 160 -5.41 8.19 4.48
CA VAL A 160 -5.28 7.54 5.79
C VAL A 160 -6.60 7.50 6.54
N LEU A 161 -7.30 8.63 6.61
CA LEU A 161 -8.55 8.75 7.37
C LEU A 161 -9.71 8.00 6.72
N ASN A 162 -9.71 7.93 5.40
CA ASN A 162 -10.75 7.23 4.63
C ASN A 162 -10.36 5.80 4.27
N LYS A 163 -9.12 5.40 4.57
CA LYS A 163 -8.56 4.05 4.31
C LYS A 163 -8.74 3.65 2.85
N VAL A 164 -8.36 4.54 1.92
CA VAL A 164 -8.49 4.34 0.47
C VAL A 164 -7.13 4.45 -0.19
N ILE A 165 -6.74 3.42 -0.94
CA ILE A 165 -5.60 3.50 -1.84
C ILE A 165 -6.03 4.35 -3.03
N LEU A 166 -5.37 5.51 -3.23
CA LEU A 166 -5.70 6.46 -4.28
C LEU A 166 -4.96 6.17 -5.57
N ASP A 167 -3.68 5.80 -5.48
CA ASP A 167 -2.86 5.40 -6.61
C ASP A 167 -1.81 4.38 -6.18
N PHE A 168 -1.29 3.62 -7.13
CA PHE A 168 -0.28 2.59 -6.87
C PHE A 168 0.65 2.41 -8.08
N GLN A 169 1.90 2.02 -7.80
CA GLN A 169 2.91 1.69 -8.80
C GLN A 169 3.60 0.37 -8.42
N VAL A 170 3.84 -0.48 -9.41
CA VAL A 170 4.63 -1.71 -9.26
C VAL A 170 5.81 -1.60 -10.22
N VAL A 171 7.02 -1.47 -9.69
CA VAL A 171 8.19 -1.10 -10.47
C VAL A 171 9.44 -1.88 -10.04
N HIS A 172 10.54 -1.71 -10.78
CA HIS A 172 11.85 -2.22 -10.42
C HIS A 172 12.27 -1.73 -9.03
N GLN A 173 12.89 -2.59 -8.22
CA GLN A 173 13.24 -2.28 -6.83
C GLN A 173 14.16 -1.06 -6.66
N ASP A 174 15.03 -0.79 -7.64
CA ASP A 174 16.01 0.30 -7.55
C ASP A 174 15.41 1.67 -7.94
N ILE A 175 14.16 1.73 -8.42
CA ILE A 175 13.49 3.00 -8.67
C ILE A 175 13.38 3.77 -7.35
N SER A 176 13.89 5.00 -7.34
CA SER A 176 13.82 5.88 -6.16
C SER A 176 12.36 6.20 -5.80
N GLU A 177 12.09 6.39 -4.51
CA GLU A 177 10.75 6.69 -4.01
C GLU A 177 10.30 8.11 -4.34
N ILE A 178 11.22 9.08 -4.46
CA ILE A 178 10.88 10.47 -4.78
C ILE A 178 10.22 10.62 -6.16
N PRO A 179 10.74 10.06 -7.26
CA PRO A 179 10.03 10.04 -8.54
C PRO A 179 8.65 9.40 -8.48
N LEU A 180 8.47 8.34 -7.68
CA LEU A 180 7.18 7.66 -7.52
C LEU A 180 6.18 8.55 -6.78
N LEU A 181 6.61 9.24 -5.71
CA LEU A 181 5.79 10.23 -5.03
C LEU A 181 5.23 11.27 -6.00
N PHE A 182 6.10 11.87 -6.82
CA PHE A 182 5.64 12.88 -7.77
C PHE A 182 4.71 12.30 -8.83
N LYS A 183 4.95 11.07 -9.28
CA LYS A 183 4.04 10.38 -10.20
C LYS A 183 2.65 10.19 -9.57
N HIS A 184 2.58 9.80 -8.30
CA HIS A 184 1.32 9.75 -7.57
C HIS A 184 0.63 11.11 -7.52
N LEU A 185 1.37 12.16 -7.14
CA LEU A 185 0.81 13.51 -7.03
C LEU A 185 0.32 14.07 -8.36
N GLU A 186 1.02 13.79 -9.46
CA GLU A 186 0.62 14.16 -10.83
C GLU A 186 -0.68 13.44 -11.24
N VAL A 187 -0.78 12.13 -11.01
CA VAL A 187 -2.00 11.33 -11.28
C VAL A 187 -3.19 11.84 -10.46
N LEU A 188 -2.94 12.23 -9.22
CA LEU A 188 -3.97 12.64 -8.27
C LEU A 188 -4.32 14.13 -8.34
N GLU A 189 -3.65 14.94 -9.17
CA GLU A 189 -3.83 16.38 -9.21
C GLU A 189 -5.31 16.78 -9.37
N ASN A 190 -6.01 16.19 -10.33
CA ASN A 190 -7.43 16.47 -10.57
C ASN A 190 -8.35 15.94 -9.45
N VAL A 191 -7.93 14.92 -8.73
CA VAL A 191 -8.68 14.33 -7.60
C VAL A 191 -8.57 15.20 -6.35
N LEU A 192 -7.39 15.78 -6.14
CA LEU A 192 -7.06 16.52 -4.92
C LEU A 192 -7.27 18.04 -5.01
N LYS A 193 -7.48 18.60 -6.22
CA LYS A 193 -7.52 20.05 -6.48
C LYS A 193 -8.53 20.82 -5.62
N ASP A 194 -9.65 20.19 -5.27
CA ASP A 194 -10.74 20.83 -4.52
C ASP A 194 -10.67 20.58 -3.00
N TYR A 195 -9.57 19.95 -2.54
CA TYR A 195 -9.38 19.59 -1.14
C TYR A 195 -8.16 20.29 -0.53
N LYS A 196 -8.26 20.62 0.75
CA LYS A 196 -7.07 20.90 1.55
C LYS A 196 -6.35 19.57 1.82
N VAL A 197 -5.06 19.50 1.52
CA VAL A 197 -4.29 18.25 1.60
C VAL A 197 -3.07 18.44 2.47
N ILE A 198 -2.81 17.44 3.33
CA ILE A 198 -1.53 17.28 4.03
C ILE A 198 -0.87 16.01 3.48
N ILE A 199 0.33 16.15 2.89
CA ILE A 199 1.16 15.04 2.45
C ILE A 199 1.98 14.53 3.63
N LEU A 200 1.83 13.25 3.95
CA LEU A 200 2.56 12.56 5.00
C LEU A 200 3.61 11.65 4.35
N ALA A 201 4.88 11.91 4.62
CA ALA A 201 5.95 11.14 4.01
C ALA A 201 7.10 10.87 4.99
N ASP A 202 7.81 9.75 4.77
CA ASP A 202 8.98 9.40 5.58
C ASP A 202 10.17 10.32 5.25
N ARG A 203 11.20 10.25 6.09
CA ARG A 203 12.45 11.01 5.99
C ARG A 203 13.12 10.92 4.61
N TYR A 204 12.93 9.83 3.87
CA TYR A 204 13.52 9.66 2.54
C TYR A 204 12.92 10.59 1.48
N TYR A 205 11.69 11.04 1.65
CA TYR A 205 11.00 11.93 0.73
C TYR A 205 11.33 13.41 0.93
N GLY A 206 11.91 13.79 2.09
CA GLY A 206 12.28 15.17 2.39
C GLY A 206 13.22 15.75 1.35
N SER A 207 12.72 16.72 0.55
CA SER A 207 13.47 17.40 -0.50
C SER A 207 12.95 18.80 -0.73
N ALA A 208 13.84 19.71 -1.15
CA ALA A 208 13.44 21.07 -1.52
C ALA A 208 12.44 21.08 -2.70
N GLU A 209 12.56 20.09 -3.59
CA GLU A 209 11.64 19.92 -4.71
C GLU A 209 10.21 19.61 -4.24
N LEU A 210 10.05 18.66 -3.28
CA LEU A 210 8.75 18.33 -2.70
C LEU A 210 8.15 19.53 -1.97
N PHE A 211 8.94 20.21 -1.14
CA PHE A 211 8.43 21.33 -0.34
C PHE A 211 7.94 22.47 -1.22
N LYS A 212 8.70 22.80 -2.28
CA LYS A 212 8.30 23.81 -3.27
C LYS A 212 7.13 23.37 -4.15
N TYR A 213 7.02 22.07 -4.46
CA TYR A 213 5.85 21.56 -5.14
C TYR A 213 4.59 21.72 -4.27
N CYS A 214 4.67 21.36 -3.00
CA CYS A 214 3.57 21.55 -2.06
C CYS A 214 3.17 23.02 -1.94
N GLU A 215 4.15 23.93 -1.83
CA GLU A 215 3.91 25.37 -1.80
C GLU A 215 3.20 25.85 -3.08
N MET A 216 3.67 25.44 -4.25
CA MET A 216 3.10 25.80 -5.55
C MET A 216 1.65 25.28 -5.73
N LYS A 217 1.33 24.10 -5.18
CA LYS A 217 0.00 23.48 -5.27
C LYS A 217 -0.92 23.85 -4.09
N GLY A 218 -0.44 24.62 -3.11
CA GLY A 218 -1.20 24.91 -1.89
C GLY A 218 -1.35 23.72 -0.94
N TYR A 219 -0.59 22.65 -1.16
CA TYR A 219 -0.58 21.49 -0.27
C TYR A 219 0.25 21.76 0.98
N LYS A 220 -0.15 21.15 2.07
CA LYS A 220 0.62 21.06 3.30
C LYS A 220 1.40 19.76 3.34
N TYR A 221 2.43 19.69 4.19
CA TYR A 221 3.20 18.47 4.38
C TYR A 221 3.66 18.31 5.82
N ILE A 222 3.86 17.06 6.22
CA ILE A 222 4.60 16.67 7.43
C ILE A 222 5.59 15.59 7.00
N VAL A 223 6.88 15.86 7.13
CA VAL A 223 7.96 14.96 6.73
C VAL A 223 8.99 14.86 7.84
N ARG A 224 9.37 13.66 8.25
CA ARG A 224 10.44 13.47 9.23
C ARG A 224 11.77 13.97 8.69
N ALA A 225 12.52 14.72 9.51
CA ALA A 225 13.77 15.30 9.10
C ALA A 225 14.89 14.22 8.96
N LYS A 226 15.62 14.27 7.85
CA LYS A 226 16.88 13.53 7.67
C LYS A 226 18.00 14.21 8.43
N SER A 227 18.91 13.47 9.05
CA SER A 227 19.99 14.02 9.85
C SER A 227 20.89 15.02 9.10
N ASN A 228 21.09 14.81 7.80
CA ASN A 228 21.93 15.65 6.95
C ASN A 228 21.18 16.72 6.14
N PHE A 229 19.84 16.76 6.22
CA PHE A 229 19.04 17.71 5.46
C PHE A 229 18.85 19.01 6.25
N PHE A 230 19.17 20.17 5.65
CA PHE A 230 19.22 21.50 6.28
C PHE A 230 20.05 21.53 7.58
N LYS A 231 21.17 20.79 7.60
CA LYS A 231 21.98 20.62 8.80
C LYS A 231 22.49 21.96 9.37
N LYS A 232 22.89 22.91 8.49
CA LYS A 232 23.40 24.23 8.90
C LYS A 232 22.30 25.08 9.52
N GLU A 233 21.16 25.12 8.85
CA GLU A 233 19.99 25.92 9.27
C GLU A 233 19.42 25.37 10.59
N ARG A 234 19.36 24.07 10.75
CA ARG A 234 18.91 23.41 11.99
C ARG A 234 19.89 23.62 13.14
N ALA A 235 21.19 23.60 12.87
CA ALA A 235 22.22 23.82 13.90
C ALA A 235 22.21 25.26 14.43
N ALA A 236 21.72 26.22 13.68
CA ALA A 236 21.57 27.60 14.09
C ALA A 236 20.37 27.83 15.04
N VAL A 237 19.46 26.83 15.14
CA VAL A 237 18.29 26.92 16.04
C VAL A 237 18.69 26.62 17.48
N ILE A 238 18.26 27.50 18.40
CA ILE A 238 18.52 27.34 19.85
C ILE A 238 18.04 25.92 20.28
N PRO A 239 18.86 25.14 21.01
CA PRO A 239 18.53 23.78 21.39
C PRO A 239 17.18 23.60 22.10
N LYS A 240 16.79 24.57 22.94
CA LYS A 240 15.51 24.55 23.67
C LYS A 240 14.29 24.93 22.82
N CYS A 241 14.48 25.42 21.59
CA CYS A 241 13.37 25.79 20.72
C CYS A 241 12.80 24.53 20.07
N VAL A 242 11.57 24.19 20.43
CA VAL A 242 10.84 23.01 19.94
C VAL A 242 10.05 23.26 18.66
N ASP A 243 9.78 24.53 18.32
CA ASP A 243 8.99 24.94 17.17
C ASP A 243 9.51 26.28 16.63
N THR A 244 9.90 26.28 15.36
CA THR A 244 10.44 27.47 14.71
C THR A 244 10.31 27.41 13.21
N VAL A 245 10.32 28.56 12.54
CA VAL A 245 10.30 28.64 11.07
C VAL A 245 11.71 28.91 10.56
N LEU A 246 12.21 28.00 9.72
CA LEU A 246 13.45 28.17 9.00
C LEU A 246 13.20 28.94 7.69
N HIS A 247 14.03 29.95 7.44
CA HIS A 247 14.03 30.70 6.18
C HIS A 247 15.22 30.21 5.33
N ILE A 248 14.94 29.43 4.29
CA ILE A 248 15.98 28.75 3.53
C ILE A 248 16.02 29.29 2.09
N LEU A 249 17.14 29.88 1.73
CA LEU A 249 17.39 30.33 0.36
C LEU A 249 17.86 29.14 -0.51
N ILE A 250 17.13 28.83 -1.55
CA ILE A 250 17.51 27.79 -2.52
C ILE A 250 18.50 28.41 -3.52
N HIS A 251 19.78 28.18 -3.28
CA HIS A 251 20.87 28.69 -4.14
C HIS A 251 20.82 28.05 -5.55
N LYS A 252 21.39 28.76 -6.54
CA LYS A 252 21.44 28.31 -7.95
C LYS A 252 21.99 26.90 -8.12
N MET A 253 22.97 26.48 -7.31
CA MET A 253 23.51 25.10 -7.35
C MET A 253 22.48 24.06 -6.92
N TRP A 254 21.59 24.36 -5.95
CA TRP A 254 20.50 23.47 -5.57
C TRP A 254 19.40 23.42 -6.63
N GLN A 255 19.12 24.56 -7.28
CA GLN A 255 18.14 24.61 -8.37
C GLN A 255 18.51 23.68 -9.53
N LYS A 256 19.81 23.51 -9.84
CA LYS A 256 20.29 22.56 -10.84
C LYS A 256 19.98 21.09 -10.53
N ARG A 257 19.76 20.75 -9.27
CA ARG A 257 19.40 19.39 -8.83
C ARG A 257 17.89 19.11 -8.90
N ILE A 258 17.08 20.14 -9.12
CA ILE A 258 15.64 20.00 -9.29
C ILE A 258 15.36 19.38 -10.65
N ILE A 259 14.71 18.25 -10.68
CA ILE A 259 14.49 17.46 -11.90
C ILE A 259 13.36 18.06 -12.73
N ARG A 260 12.29 18.53 -12.07
CA ARG A 260 11.07 19.00 -12.75
C ARG A 260 11.16 20.46 -13.12
N ASP A 261 11.11 20.75 -14.44
CA ASP A 261 11.28 22.10 -14.96
C ASP A 261 10.26 23.11 -14.44
N HIS A 262 9.00 22.72 -14.27
CA HIS A 262 7.96 23.60 -13.74
C HIS A 262 8.26 24.03 -12.29
N ILE A 263 8.77 23.11 -11.46
CA ILE A 263 9.19 23.42 -10.08
C ILE A 263 10.45 24.29 -10.09
N ARG A 264 11.39 24.00 -10.99
CA ARG A 264 12.60 24.81 -11.16
C ARG A 264 12.26 26.26 -11.53
N ARG A 265 11.32 26.47 -12.46
CA ARG A 265 10.81 27.81 -12.83
C ARG A 265 10.15 28.49 -11.63
N TYR A 266 9.32 27.78 -10.87
CA TYR A 266 8.70 28.32 -9.67
C TYR A 266 9.74 28.78 -8.66
N ILE A 267 10.77 27.99 -8.38
CA ILE A 267 11.88 28.32 -7.48
C ILE A 267 12.68 29.53 -7.96
N SER A 268 12.84 29.73 -9.27
CA SER A 268 13.57 30.88 -9.80
C SER A 268 12.86 32.21 -9.49
N ILE A 269 11.54 32.18 -9.32
CA ILE A 269 10.71 33.34 -8.93
C ILE A 269 10.61 33.46 -7.41
N TYR A 270 10.45 32.32 -6.72
CA TYR A 270 10.27 32.24 -5.27
C TYR A 270 11.38 31.39 -4.63
N PRO A 271 12.62 31.91 -4.54
CA PRO A 271 13.76 31.11 -4.09
C PRO A 271 13.81 30.88 -2.58
N ILE A 272 13.06 31.64 -1.79
CA ILE A 272 13.00 31.48 -0.34
C ILE A 272 11.93 30.42 0.00
N MET A 273 12.28 29.52 0.89
CA MET A 273 11.41 28.48 1.41
C MET A 273 11.22 28.69 2.92
N HIS A 274 9.98 28.68 3.35
CA HIS A 274 9.61 28.77 4.77
C HIS A 274 9.26 27.37 5.25
N VAL A 275 10.09 26.81 6.13
CA VAL A 275 9.92 25.45 6.66
C VAL A 275 9.81 25.51 8.17
N ARG A 276 8.68 25.11 8.71
CA ARG A 276 8.50 24.95 10.14
C ARG A 276 9.24 23.69 10.59
N LEU A 277 10.17 23.84 11.52
CA LEU A 277 10.92 22.79 12.18
C LEU A 277 10.29 22.50 13.54
N ILE A 278 9.82 21.29 13.74
CA ILE A 278 9.26 20.81 14.99
C ILE A 278 10.20 19.75 15.56
N LYS A 279 10.53 19.89 16.86
CA LYS A 279 11.31 18.91 17.61
C LYS A 279 10.40 18.19 18.58
N GLY A 280 10.31 16.86 18.45
CA GLY A 280 9.56 15.99 19.35
C GLY A 280 10.50 15.11 20.15
N HIS A 281 10.24 15.01 21.44
CA HIS A 281 10.87 14.06 22.33
C HIS A 281 9.88 12.96 22.66
N TYR A 282 10.30 11.69 22.49
CA TYR A 282 9.46 10.51 22.73
C TYR A 282 10.15 9.61 23.72
N GLU A 283 9.37 9.15 24.67
CA GLU A 283 9.74 8.07 25.56
C GLU A 283 8.76 6.91 25.33
N TYR A 284 9.26 5.73 25.11
CA TYR A 284 8.45 4.54 25.04
C TYR A 284 9.17 3.34 25.63
N ASP A 285 8.39 2.45 26.21
CA ASP A 285 8.86 1.23 26.82
C ASP A 285 8.72 0.05 25.86
N GLU A 286 9.81 -0.67 25.62
CA GLU A 286 9.79 -1.91 24.87
C GLU A 286 9.93 -3.11 25.83
N GLU A 287 8.91 -3.98 25.86
CA GLU A 287 8.99 -5.22 26.62
C GLU A 287 9.78 -6.27 25.84
N HIS A 288 10.93 -6.66 26.36
CA HIS A 288 11.71 -7.80 25.88
C HIS A 288 11.48 -9.03 26.75
N ILE A 289 11.20 -10.17 26.10
CA ILE A 289 11.26 -11.46 26.77
C ILE A 289 12.66 -12.01 26.53
N THR A 290 13.45 -12.16 27.59
CA THR A 290 14.79 -12.76 27.53
C THR A 290 14.70 -14.24 27.15
N THR A 291 15.82 -14.81 26.70
CA THR A 291 15.94 -16.26 26.42
C THR A 291 15.63 -17.14 27.63
N SER A 292 15.69 -16.61 28.85
CA SER A 292 15.31 -17.24 30.11
C SER A 292 13.85 -17.04 30.49
N GLY A 293 13.02 -16.43 29.63
CA GLY A 293 11.58 -16.19 29.87
C GLY A 293 11.27 -14.97 30.75
N ASN A 294 12.27 -14.25 31.26
CA ASN A 294 12.07 -13.05 32.06
C ASN A 294 11.68 -11.86 31.19
N ARG A 295 10.73 -11.07 31.65
CA ARG A 295 10.35 -9.80 31.02
C ARG A 295 11.34 -8.72 31.46
N LYS A 296 11.92 -8.02 30.48
CA LYS A 296 12.76 -6.84 30.71
C LYS A 296 12.14 -5.67 29.93
N THR A 297 11.82 -4.61 30.63
CA THR A 297 11.39 -3.34 30.01
C THR A 297 12.63 -2.54 29.67
N ILE A 298 12.74 -2.11 28.43
CA ILE A 298 13.79 -1.21 27.96
C ILE A 298 13.13 0.13 27.66
N HIS A 299 13.56 1.17 28.39
CA HIS A 299 13.14 2.54 28.11
C HIS A 299 13.91 3.09 26.93
N HIS A 300 13.19 3.53 25.91
CA HIS A 300 13.74 4.21 24.74
C HIS A 300 13.40 5.68 24.78
N GLN A 301 14.39 6.52 24.58
CA GLN A 301 14.22 7.95 24.33
C GLN A 301 14.57 8.22 22.87
N LEU A 302 13.69 8.86 22.13
CA LEU A 302 13.86 9.16 20.73
C LEU A 302 13.56 10.62 20.45
N ASP A 303 14.59 11.36 20.07
CA ASP A 303 14.42 12.70 19.53
C ASP A 303 14.12 12.62 18.04
N ALA A 304 13.05 13.24 17.63
CA ALA A 304 12.68 13.30 16.23
C ALA A 304 12.39 14.75 15.83
N GLU A 305 12.78 15.09 14.62
CA GLU A 305 12.51 16.41 14.04
C GLU A 305 11.64 16.24 12.79
N TYR A 306 10.73 17.20 12.59
CA TYR A 306 9.78 17.21 11.48
C TYR A 306 9.85 18.53 10.75
N PHE A 307 9.69 18.46 9.45
CA PHE A 307 9.49 19.59 8.57
C PHE A 307 8.02 19.70 8.18
N SER A 308 7.48 20.90 8.27
CA SER A 308 6.10 21.19 7.89
C SER A 308 5.98 22.60 7.30
N ASN A 309 4.86 22.89 6.64
CA ASN A 309 4.42 24.23 6.27
C ASN A 309 3.01 24.54 6.84
N LEU A 310 2.59 23.76 7.84
CA LEU A 310 1.36 24.03 8.59
C LEU A 310 1.57 25.23 9.53
N SER A 311 0.54 26.08 9.67
CA SER A 311 0.58 27.20 10.63
C SER A 311 0.51 26.69 12.07
N SER A 312 1.22 27.35 12.99
CA SER A 312 1.13 27.07 14.42
C SER A 312 -0.25 27.39 15.02
N ASP A 313 -0.97 28.35 14.42
CA ASP A 313 -2.32 28.71 14.86
C ASP A 313 -3.36 27.64 14.54
N GLU A 314 -3.12 26.84 13.49
CA GLU A 314 -4.03 25.78 13.05
C GLU A 314 -3.64 24.40 13.60
N PHE A 315 -2.33 24.13 13.66
CA PHE A 315 -1.76 22.86 14.15
C PHE A 315 -0.61 23.15 15.10
N ASP A 316 -0.78 22.82 16.36
CA ASP A 316 0.30 22.90 17.34
C ASP A 316 1.35 21.79 17.15
N THR A 317 2.36 21.77 18.00
CA THR A 317 3.44 20.78 17.96
C THR A 317 2.92 19.37 18.20
N GLU A 318 1.99 19.20 19.15
CA GLU A 318 1.43 17.90 19.52
C GLU A 318 0.56 17.33 18.39
N ASP A 319 -0.25 18.17 17.74
CA ASP A 319 -1.01 17.78 16.55
C ASP A 319 -0.11 17.16 15.45
N ILE A 320 1.00 17.84 15.12
CA ILE A 320 1.91 17.41 14.06
C ILE A 320 2.57 16.09 14.41
N ILE A 321 3.00 15.96 15.65
CA ILE A 321 3.60 14.75 16.19
C ILE A 321 2.59 13.60 16.17
N HIS A 322 1.39 13.84 16.66
CA HIS A 322 0.30 12.84 16.66
C HIS A 322 -0.04 12.37 15.23
N ILE A 323 -0.27 13.31 14.31
CA ILE A 323 -0.56 13.00 12.89
C ILE A 323 0.56 12.13 12.31
N TYR A 324 1.82 12.46 12.55
CA TYR A 324 2.92 11.71 11.97
C TYR A 324 3.04 10.29 12.54
N HIS A 325 2.90 10.13 13.85
CA HIS A 325 3.12 8.83 14.52
C HIS A 325 1.89 7.94 14.47
N THR A 326 0.70 8.49 14.57
CA THR A 326 -0.54 7.71 14.61
C THR A 326 -1.11 7.52 13.22
N GLU A 327 -1.39 8.62 12.52
CA GLU A 327 -2.12 8.55 11.26
C GLU A 327 -1.23 8.02 10.12
N ARG A 328 0.01 8.52 9.97
CA ARG A 328 0.92 8.03 8.93
C ARG A 328 1.20 6.53 9.05
N TRP A 329 1.24 6.01 10.28
CA TRP A 329 1.51 4.58 10.51
C TRP A 329 0.47 3.65 9.88
N ASP A 330 -0.72 4.14 9.58
CA ASP A 330 -1.78 3.32 8.97
C ASP A 330 -1.40 2.82 7.56
N ILE A 331 -0.54 3.55 6.82
CA ILE A 331 -0.01 3.06 5.53
C ILE A 331 0.87 1.81 5.73
N GLU A 332 1.69 1.78 6.78
CA GLU A 332 2.52 0.60 7.10
C GLU A 332 1.65 -0.58 7.53
N THR A 333 0.58 -0.31 8.29
CA THR A 333 -0.42 -1.31 8.65
C THR A 333 -1.14 -1.86 7.42
N ASN A 334 -1.45 -1.00 6.44
CA ASN A 334 -2.04 -1.40 5.16
C ASN A 334 -1.08 -2.33 4.39
N TYR A 335 0.21 -2.00 4.28
CA TYR A 335 1.20 -2.90 3.69
C TYR A 335 1.33 -4.22 4.45
N GLY A 336 1.29 -4.18 5.78
CA GLY A 336 1.22 -5.39 6.60
C GLY A 336 0.03 -6.28 6.21
N THR A 337 -1.15 -5.70 6.07
CA THR A 337 -2.37 -6.39 5.60
C THR A 337 -2.20 -6.96 4.20
N MET A 338 -1.68 -6.18 3.25
CA MET A 338 -1.44 -6.66 1.89
C MET A 338 -0.47 -7.85 1.84
N LYS A 339 0.61 -7.81 2.59
CA LYS A 339 1.61 -8.89 2.62
C LYS A 339 1.13 -10.13 3.38
N THR A 340 0.44 -9.95 4.51
CA THR A 340 0.12 -11.05 5.43
C THR A 340 -1.25 -11.66 5.21
N LEU A 341 -2.21 -10.87 4.75
CA LEU A 341 -3.61 -11.30 4.63
C LEU A 341 -4.08 -11.36 3.17
N LEU A 342 -3.59 -10.46 2.32
CA LEU A 342 -3.88 -10.50 0.89
C LEU A 342 -2.85 -11.32 0.10
N ASP A 343 -1.76 -11.72 0.76
CA ASP A 343 -0.74 -12.60 0.19
C ASP A 343 -0.16 -12.09 -1.14
N ILE A 344 0.17 -10.78 -1.21
CA ILE A 344 0.71 -10.19 -2.45
C ILE A 344 2.02 -10.84 -2.91
N GLU A 345 2.71 -11.56 -2.03
CA GLU A 345 3.94 -12.30 -2.30
C GLU A 345 3.69 -13.78 -2.66
N GLN A 346 2.46 -14.30 -2.54
CA GLN A 346 2.11 -15.64 -2.96
C GLN A 346 1.67 -15.65 -4.43
N LEU A 347 2.66 -15.79 -5.30
CA LEU A 347 2.53 -15.70 -6.75
C LEU A 347 2.83 -17.05 -7.40
N ASN A 348 1.96 -17.50 -8.29
CA ASN A 348 2.02 -18.86 -8.86
C ASN A 348 2.59 -18.91 -10.29
N THR A 349 3.28 -17.87 -10.74
CA THR A 349 3.85 -17.76 -12.07
C THR A 349 5.21 -17.07 -12.05
N ALA A 350 6.02 -17.30 -13.07
CA ALA A 350 7.26 -16.56 -13.30
C ALA A 350 7.14 -15.56 -14.46
N ASN A 351 5.93 -15.39 -15.01
CA ASN A 351 5.70 -14.40 -16.05
C ASN A 351 5.55 -13.00 -15.44
N PRO A 352 6.39 -12.02 -15.84
CA PRO A 352 6.38 -10.68 -15.22
C PRO A 352 5.05 -9.95 -15.36
N ILE A 353 4.41 -10.03 -16.53
CA ILE A 353 3.12 -9.40 -16.79
C ILE A 353 2.04 -9.99 -15.86
N SER A 354 2.01 -11.31 -15.75
CA SER A 354 1.07 -12.00 -14.86
C SER A 354 1.28 -11.64 -13.40
N ILE A 355 2.52 -11.53 -12.94
CA ILE A 355 2.89 -11.12 -11.58
C ILE A 355 2.41 -9.69 -11.29
N THR A 356 2.70 -8.75 -12.19
CA THR A 356 2.24 -7.37 -12.05
C THR A 356 0.72 -7.31 -11.96
N ASN A 357 0.01 -8.05 -12.83
CA ASN A 357 -1.45 -8.14 -12.80
C ASN A 357 -1.97 -8.71 -11.47
N GLU A 358 -1.32 -9.75 -10.92
CA GLU A 358 -1.73 -10.33 -9.64
C GLU A 358 -1.55 -9.36 -8.47
N ILE A 359 -0.42 -8.66 -8.40
CA ILE A 359 -0.15 -7.67 -7.34
C ILE A 359 -1.17 -6.53 -7.43
N MET A 360 -1.37 -5.95 -8.62
CA MET A 360 -2.28 -4.83 -8.80
C MET A 360 -3.74 -5.21 -8.53
N ALA A 361 -4.16 -6.41 -8.91
CA ALA A 361 -5.51 -6.91 -8.60
C ALA A 361 -5.77 -7.03 -7.10
N LYS A 362 -4.77 -7.44 -6.32
CA LYS A 362 -4.86 -7.52 -4.86
C LYS A 362 -4.92 -6.13 -4.22
N ILE A 363 -4.26 -5.13 -4.80
CA ILE A 363 -4.39 -3.73 -4.39
C ILE A 363 -5.82 -3.21 -4.64
N ILE A 364 -6.40 -3.54 -5.79
CA ILE A 364 -7.81 -3.22 -6.09
C ILE A 364 -8.76 -3.91 -5.11
N PHE A 365 -8.49 -5.18 -4.74
CA PHE A 365 -9.28 -5.89 -3.74
C PHE A 365 -9.20 -5.21 -2.36
N ALA A 366 -8.04 -4.67 -1.98
CA ALA A 366 -7.88 -3.92 -0.72
C ALA A 366 -8.85 -2.73 -0.64
N ASN A 367 -9.11 -2.01 -1.75
CA ASN A 367 -10.11 -0.95 -1.77
C ASN A 367 -11.54 -1.49 -1.59
N ILE A 368 -11.88 -2.67 -2.13
CA ILE A 368 -13.19 -3.31 -1.92
C ILE A 368 -13.36 -3.68 -0.45
N GLU A 369 -12.36 -4.32 0.13
CA GLU A 369 -12.34 -4.72 1.54
C GLU A 369 -12.47 -3.49 2.45
N ASN A 370 -11.70 -2.44 2.20
CA ASN A 370 -11.71 -1.21 2.98
C ASN A 370 -13.08 -0.52 2.98
N LEU A 371 -13.84 -0.54 1.87
CA LEU A 371 -15.22 -0.04 1.84
C LEU A 371 -16.15 -0.83 2.76
N VAL A 372 -16.00 -2.14 2.81
CA VAL A 372 -16.78 -3.02 3.70
C VAL A 372 -16.37 -2.78 5.15
N ARG A 373 -15.07 -2.80 5.44
CA ARG A 373 -14.50 -2.59 6.77
C ARG A 373 -14.90 -1.25 7.36
N ASN A 374 -14.69 -0.15 6.64
CA ASN A 374 -15.08 1.18 7.10
C ASN A 374 -16.56 1.27 7.42
N THR A 375 -17.41 0.65 6.59
CA THR A 375 -18.86 0.61 6.87
C THR A 375 -19.18 -0.19 8.13
N ALA A 376 -18.46 -1.27 8.39
CA ALA A 376 -18.66 -2.09 9.58
C ALA A 376 -18.15 -1.37 10.85
N GLU A 377 -16.99 -0.72 10.79
CA GLU A 377 -16.44 0.09 11.86
C GLU A 377 -17.35 1.27 12.22
N ASP A 378 -17.75 2.06 11.21
CA ASP A 378 -18.61 3.24 11.41
C ASP A 378 -19.98 2.91 12.06
N LYS A 379 -20.49 1.68 11.86
CA LYS A 379 -21.79 1.28 12.39
C LYS A 379 -21.73 0.54 13.71
N ASN A 380 -20.66 -0.19 13.98
CA ASN A 380 -20.66 -1.19 15.03
C ASN A 380 -19.48 -1.07 16.02
N CYS A 381 -18.50 -0.20 15.74
CA CYS A 381 -17.37 0.03 16.62
C CYS A 381 -17.46 1.43 17.27
N ARG A 382 -17.04 1.52 18.51
CA ARG A 382 -16.84 2.81 19.17
C ARG A 382 -15.50 3.37 18.73
N PRO A 383 -15.48 4.63 18.27
CA PRO A 383 -14.21 5.28 17.90
C PRO A 383 -13.20 5.22 19.05
N GLY A 384 -11.96 4.87 18.74
CA GLY A 384 -10.87 4.80 19.72
C GLY A 384 -10.81 3.53 20.59
N GLU A 385 -11.87 2.71 20.64
CA GLU A 385 -11.88 1.51 21.48
C GLU A 385 -11.59 0.22 20.70
N HIS A 386 -12.26 0.04 19.58
CA HIS A 386 -12.23 -1.22 18.81
C HIS A 386 -12.18 -0.97 17.30
N LEU A 387 -11.50 -1.88 16.62
CA LEU A 387 -11.53 -2.04 15.16
C LEU A 387 -12.07 -3.43 14.82
N VAL A 388 -12.60 -3.58 13.62
CA VAL A 388 -12.93 -4.93 13.12
C VAL A 388 -11.64 -5.67 12.71
N ASN A 389 -11.66 -7.00 12.83
CA ASN A 389 -10.51 -7.82 12.44
C ASN A 389 -10.38 -7.90 10.92
N ASN A 390 -9.30 -7.38 10.37
CA ASN A 390 -9.06 -7.33 8.92
C ASN A 390 -9.10 -8.72 8.26
N LYS A 391 -8.52 -9.75 8.89
CA LYS A 391 -8.54 -11.11 8.35
C LYS A 391 -9.97 -11.61 8.19
N HIS A 392 -10.81 -11.39 9.19
CA HIS A 392 -12.21 -11.81 9.15
C HIS A 392 -12.99 -11.09 8.05
N VAL A 393 -12.79 -9.78 7.87
CA VAL A 393 -13.42 -9.00 6.79
C VAL A 393 -13.00 -9.52 5.42
N ILE A 394 -11.70 -9.79 5.22
CA ILE A 394 -11.16 -10.33 3.98
C ILE A 394 -11.77 -11.70 3.64
N GLU A 395 -11.87 -12.59 4.63
CA GLU A 395 -12.49 -13.91 4.45
C GLU A 395 -13.97 -13.79 4.06
N LEU A 396 -14.72 -12.89 4.69
CA LEU A 396 -16.11 -12.61 4.36
C LEU A 396 -16.25 -12.00 2.94
N CYS A 397 -15.38 -11.09 2.54
CA CYS A 397 -15.36 -10.52 1.18
C CYS A 397 -14.93 -11.54 0.11
N ARG A 398 -14.27 -12.64 0.49
CA ARG A 398 -13.90 -13.76 -0.39
C ARG A 398 -14.88 -14.93 -0.31
N SER A 399 -15.95 -14.82 0.48
CA SER A 399 -16.98 -15.85 0.53
C SER A 399 -17.68 -16.02 -0.81
N SER A 400 -18.10 -17.25 -1.14
CA SER A 400 -18.79 -17.59 -2.38
C SER A 400 -20.01 -16.70 -2.62
N TRP A 401 -20.78 -16.42 -1.58
CA TRP A 401 -21.92 -15.53 -1.69
C TRP A 401 -21.50 -14.11 -2.13
N PHE A 402 -20.47 -13.52 -1.50
CA PHE A 402 -20.04 -12.17 -1.80
C PHE A 402 -19.49 -12.07 -3.22
N VAL A 403 -18.60 -12.99 -3.60
CA VAL A 403 -18.00 -13.05 -4.96
C VAL A 403 -19.10 -13.17 -6.02
N ARG A 404 -20.03 -14.10 -5.86
CA ARG A 404 -21.15 -14.31 -6.79
C ARG A 404 -22.06 -13.08 -6.88
N SER A 405 -22.39 -12.48 -5.74
CA SER A 405 -23.28 -11.30 -5.68
C SER A 405 -22.59 -10.07 -6.28
N PHE A 406 -21.29 -9.90 -6.05
CA PHE A 406 -20.50 -8.83 -6.64
C PHE A 406 -20.40 -8.99 -8.17
N PHE A 407 -20.04 -10.17 -8.64
CA PHE A 407 -19.93 -10.47 -10.06
C PHE A 407 -21.26 -10.30 -10.80
N SER A 408 -22.36 -10.85 -10.28
CA SER A 408 -23.68 -10.74 -10.88
C SER A 408 -24.34 -9.36 -10.72
N ARG A 409 -23.73 -8.46 -9.94
CA ARG A 409 -24.27 -7.15 -9.52
C ARG A 409 -25.60 -7.25 -8.75
N ARG A 410 -25.92 -8.44 -8.21
CA ARG A 410 -27.14 -8.75 -7.45
C ARG A 410 -26.89 -8.76 -5.94
N LEU A 411 -26.38 -7.63 -5.42
CA LEU A 411 -26.10 -7.46 -4.00
C LEU A 411 -27.42 -7.21 -3.23
N SER A 412 -27.85 -8.18 -2.39
CA SER A 412 -29.01 -8.03 -1.49
C SER A 412 -28.70 -7.03 -0.38
N VAL A 413 -29.70 -6.23 0.00
CA VAL A 413 -29.60 -5.26 1.10
C VAL A 413 -29.48 -6.00 2.44
N GLU A 414 -30.30 -7.04 2.62
CA GLU A 414 -30.39 -7.85 3.84
C GLU A 414 -29.07 -8.56 4.11
N LYS A 415 -28.57 -9.29 3.09
CA LYS A 415 -27.27 -9.99 3.22
C LYS A 415 -26.07 -9.05 3.40
N LEU A 416 -26.11 -7.83 2.85
CA LEU A 416 -25.07 -6.83 3.12
C LEU A 416 -25.19 -6.26 4.54
N LYS A 417 -26.39 -6.15 5.11
CA LYS A 417 -26.54 -5.80 6.53
C LYS A 417 -25.97 -6.91 7.43
N GLU A 418 -26.29 -8.17 7.13
CA GLU A 418 -25.73 -9.34 7.82
C GLU A 418 -24.21 -9.36 7.73
N LEU A 419 -23.64 -9.15 6.53
CA LEU A 419 -22.20 -9.06 6.33
C LEU A 419 -21.56 -8.00 7.23
N VAL A 420 -22.13 -6.79 7.27
CA VAL A 420 -21.62 -5.67 8.10
C VAL A 420 -21.65 -6.00 9.59
N VAL A 421 -22.71 -6.68 10.06
CA VAL A 421 -22.84 -7.16 11.45
C VAL A 421 -21.82 -8.26 11.70
N GLU A 422 -21.68 -9.22 10.77
CA GLU A 422 -20.75 -10.33 10.88
C GLU A 422 -19.29 -9.85 10.95
N CYS A 423 -18.89 -8.87 10.13
CA CYS A 423 -17.58 -8.23 10.23
C CYS A 423 -17.28 -7.73 11.65
N ALA A 424 -18.28 -7.23 12.35
CA ALA A 424 -18.12 -6.66 13.68
C ALA A 424 -18.18 -7.69 14.82
N ARG A 425 -18.42 -8.98 14.54
CA ARG A 425 -18.37 -10.04 15.58
C ARG A 425 -16.96 -10.27 16.08
N VAL A 426 -15.96 -10.15 15.21
CA VAL A 426 -14.55 -10.29 15.57
C VAL A 426 -13.90 -8.92 15.62
N ARG A 427 -13.76 -8.38 16.84
CA ARG A 427 -13.18 -7.06 17.10
C ARG A 427 -11.79 -7.17 17.69
N VAL A 428 -10.96 -6.17 17.41
CA VAL A 428 -9.63 -6.01 18.00
C VAL A 428 -9.65 -4.74 18.85
N MET A 429 -9.26 -4.85 20.10
CA MET A 429 -9.10 -3.66 20.98
C MET A 429 -7.93 -2.82 20.49
N ILE A 430 -8.15 -1.52 20.40
CA ILE A 430 -7.07 -0.56 20.23
C ILE A 430 -6.31 -0.48 21.55
N ARG A 431 -5.01 -0.75 21.52
CA ARG A 431 -4.14 -0.67 22.70
C ARG A 431 -3.01 0.28 22.36
N GLU A 432 -3.10 1.48 22.89
CA GLU A 432 -2.06 2.49 22.73
C GLU A 432 -0.75 2.04 23.41
N GLY A 433 0.38 2.48 22.85
CA GLY A 433 1.70 2.24 23.43
C GLY A 433 2.22 0.80 23.33
N ARG A 434 1.52 -0.10 22.66
CA ARG A 434 1.92 -1.51 22.57
C ARG A 434 2.88 -1.75 21.40
N HIS A 435 4.18 -1.76 21.69
CA HIS A 435 5.23 -2.11 20.74
C HIS A 435 5.70 -3.55 20.98
N TYR A 436 5.53 -4.42 19.99
CA TYR A 436 6.10 -5.76 20.00
C TYR A 436 7.16 -5.86 18.93
N LYS A 437 8.31 -6.43 19.28
CA LYS A 437 9.30 -6.85 18.29
C LYS A 437 8.64 -7.87 17.36
N ARG A 438 8.50 -7.51 16.09
CA ARG A 438 7.99 -8.44 15.08
C ARG A 438 9.10 -9.43 14.77
N TRP A 439 8.89 -10.69 15.12
CA TRP A 439 9.73 -11.77 14.62
C TRP A 439 9.44 -11.92 13.14
N ASP A 440 10.49 -11.98 12.31
CA ASP A 440 10.38 -12.40 10.93
C ASP A 440 9.85 -13.84 10.92
N LYS A 441 8.55 -13.97 10.75
CA LYS A 441 7.97 -15.29 10.49
C LYS A 441 8.45 -15.69 9.11
N PHE A 442 9.36 -16.67 9.04
CA PHE A 442 9.60 -17.36 7.79
C PHE A 442 8.27 -17.94 7.33
N ARG A 443 7.68 -17.32 6.32
CA ARG A 443 6.51 -17.88 5.67
C ARG A 443 6.95 -19.19 5.06
N ASN A 444 6.24 -20.27 5.37
CA ASN A 444 6.36 -21.50 4.60
C ASN A 444 5.95 -21.14 3.16
N THR A 445 6.92 -21.01 2.29
CA THR A 445 6.77 -20.77 0.86
C THR A 445 6.36 -22.07 0.13
N VAL A 446 5.50 -22.88 0.77
CA VAL A 446 5.10 -24.20 0.30
C VAL A 446 4.51 -24.19 -1.10
N HIS A 447 4.10 -23.04 -1.60
CA HIS A 447 3.49 -22.90 -2.93
C HIS A 447 4.26 -21.99 -3.90
N GLN A 448 5.44 -21.48 -3.52
CA GLN A 448 6.28 -20.83 -4.53
C GLN A 448 6.81 -21.90 -5.50
N PRO A 449 6.65 -21.69 -6.82
CA PRO A 449 7.25 -22.61 -7.77
C PRO A 449 8.77 -22.61 -7.55
N HIS A 450 9.30 -23.72 -7.04
CA HIS A 450 10.74 -23.94 -6.93
C HIS A 450 11.28 -24.17 -8.34
N HIS A 451 11.61 -23.11 -9.04
CA HIS A 451 12.37 -23.22 -10.27
C HIS A 451 13.79 -23.63 -9.90
N ARG A 452 14.18 -24.84 -10.31
CA ARG A 452 15.57 -25.28 -10.23
C ARG A 452 16.39 -24.33 -11.11
N ILE A 453 17.31 -23.60 -10.48
CA ILE A 453 18.33 -22.90 -11.21
C ILE A 453 19.38 -23.98 -11.56
N ASP A 454 19.67 -24.18 -12.85
CA ASP A 454 20.73 -25.01 -13.39
C ASP A 454 20.75 -26.49 -12.98
N GLY A 455 19.60 -27.13 -12.82
CA GLY A 455 19.53 -28.57 -12.55
C GLY A 455 20.18 -29.02 -11.22
N ARG A 456 20.70 -28.10 -10.42
CA ARG A 456 21.27 -28.40 -9.11
C ARG A 456 20.14 -28.67 -8.11
N LYS A 457 20.25 -29.78 -7.37
CA LYS A 457 19.39 -30.02 -6.20
C LYS A 457 19.53 -28.83 -5.28
N ASN A 458 18.40 -28.19 -4.91
CA ASN A 458 18.42 -27.21 -3.86
C ASN A 458 19.17 -27.81 -2.66
N PRO A 459 20.16 -27.12 -2.09
CA PRO A 459 20.74 -27.58 -0.85
C PRO A 459 19.58 -27.72 0.16
N PRO A 460 19.60 -28.75 1.01
CA PRO A 460 18.57 -28.93 2.02
C PRO A 460 18.47 -27.58 2.75
N LEU A 461 17.25 -27.08 2.91
CA LEU A 461 16.98 -25.88 3.71
C LEU A 461 17.71 -26.09 5.03
N LYS A 462 18.80 -25.37 5.25
CA LYS A 462 19.37 -25.25 6.58
C LYS A 462 18.26 -24.61 7.40
N ILE A 463 17.55 -25.44 8.16
CA ILE A 463 16.70 -24.97 9.24
C ILE A 463 17.69 -24.25 10.15
N ILE A 464 17.79 -22.93 10.01
CA ILE A 464 18.38 -22.11 11.04
C ILE A 464 17.40 -22.32 12.18
N LYS A 465 17.78 -23.19 13.13
CA LYS A 465 17.10 -23.30 14.41
C LYS A 465 17.19 -21.92 15.05
N THR A 466 16.23 -21.06 14.70
CA THR A 466 15.89 -19.94 15.56
C THR A 466 15.48 -20.61 16.85
N GLY A 467 16.22 -20.35 17.93
CA GLY A 467 16.03 -21.00 19.21
C GLY A 467 14.64 -20.78 19.75
N PHE A 468 13.70 -21.60 19.29
CA PHE A 468 12.57 -21.95 20.09
C PHE A 468 13.08 -22.97 21.09
N ALA A 469 13.41 -22.52 22.28
CA ALA A 469 13.37 -23.39 23.45
C ALA A 469 11.97 -23.96 23.47
N THR A 470 11.80 -25.22 23.04
CA THR A 470 10.69 -26.04 23.44
C THR A 470 10.80 -26.09 24.96
N SER A 471 9.96 -25.32 25.65
CA SER A 471 9.67 -25.59 27.06
C SER A 471 8.99 -26.96 27.10
N ASN A 472 9.77 -28.02 27.30
CA ASN A 472 9.31 -29.22 28.00
C ASN A 472 9.11 -28.79 29.44
N HIS A 473 7.90 -28.63 29.81
CA HIS A 473 7.17 -29.01 31.04
C HIS A 473 5.87 -28.24 31.05
#